data_e356f942acddf54ebf02e6e991ced557
#
_entry.id   e356f942acddf54ebf02e6e991ced557
#
_cell.length_a   1.000
_cell.length_b   1.000
_cell.length_c   1.000
_cell.angle_alpha   90.00
_cell.angle_beta   90.00
_cell.angle_gamma   90.00
#
_symmetry.space_group_name_H-M   'P 1'
#
loop_
_entity.id
_entity.type
_entity.pdbx_description
1 polymer ?
#
loop_
_entity_poly.entity_id
_entity_poly.type
_entity_poly.pdbx_seq_one_letter_code
_entity_poly.pdbx_strand_id
1 'polypeptide(L)'
;GGEAASIDLGSWDNFIEGDEAKAAIELPAEGYVPVAWALDPQASLFGDGLTLAVNLGDSTALFHDEEAKEALAFLTREREIATADAKSLLQVVFPADTAQDSLVSRGEILDAHMFDVALAAYVADSNNGAATLNALMERYAGAVLPDEKDPQKQVALQAAAIGALVDPLAQELEKEGARKVYDDIDLPLVGVLACMERTGAALDVDHLKALNESTGAEVDRLRAAIYASAGHEFNVDSPKQLSEVLFDELGLTPKKKTRSGYSTNASVLKELTEEHELPGLMLEYREYAKIKSTYIDALPRMRAEDGRVHTSFNEMVTTTGRLSSSDPNLQNIPVRTDFGRQIRTCFVPLDEGEVFVSADYSQIELRLLAHLSGDEHLIASFNSGEDFHASTASRVFGVPMDDVTPQMRSRAKAVNFGIVYGQQAYGLSQSLHIPFVRISMTW
;
A
#
# COMPACT_ATOMS: atom_id res chain seq x y z
N GLY A 1 -6.24 33.64 -15.07
CA GLY A 1 -4.94 33.51 -15.67
C GLY A 1 -4.00 34.54 -15.07
N GLY A 2 -3.45 34.29 -13.91
CA GLY A 2 -2.25 34.98 -13.41
C GLY A 2 -1.06 34.17 -13.92
N GLU A 3 -0.06 34.84 -14.46
CA GLU A 3 1.23 34.23 -14.73
C GLU A 3 1.75 33.69 -13.39
N ALA A 4 2.08 32.39 -13.31
CA ALA A 4 2.74 31.83 -12.13
C ALA A 4 4.06 32.58 -11.95
N ALA A 5 4.30 33.06 -10.73
CA ALA A 5 5.54 33.73 -10.42
C ALA A 5 6.71 32.76 -10.63
N SER A 6 7.76 33.21 -11.30
CA SER A 6 9.01 32.44 -11.32
C SER A 6 9.65 32.57 -9.95
N ILE A 7 9.76 31.48 -9.20
CA ILE A 7 10.59 31.42 -8.00
C ILE A 7 12.05 31.41 -8.46
N ASP A 8 12.87 32.19 -7.77
CA ASP A 8 14.32 32.08 -7.88
C ASP A 8 14.76 30.75 -7.21
N LEU A 9 15.07 29.76 -8.01
CA LEU A 9 15.62 28.48 -7.55
C LEU A 9 17.14 28.53 -7.36
N GLY A 10 17.73 29.72 -7.38
CA GLY A 10 19.16 29.93 -7.29
C GLY A 10 19.91 29.43 -8.54
N SER A 11 21.19 29.21 -8.40
CA SER A 11 22.07 28.72 -9.48
C SER A 11 22.07 27.18 -9.56
N TRP A 12 20.87 26.56 -9.64
CA TRP A 12 20.71 25.12 -9.62
C TRP A 12 21.41 24.41 -10.79
N ASP A 13 21.71 25.11 -11.89
CA ASP A 13 22.43 24.61 -13.07
C ASP A 13 23.93 24.98 -13.07
N ASN A 14 24.42 25.53 -11.97
CA ASN A 14 25.86 25.74 -11.75
C ASN A 14 26.45 24.51 -11.07
N PHE A 15 27.01 23.59 -11.86
CA PHE A 15 27.48 22.30 -11.38
C PHE A 15 28.91 22.34 -10.87
N ILE A 16 29.12 21.63 -9.74
CA ILE A 16 30.44 21.26 -9.22
C ILE A 16 30.50 19.74 -9.10
N GLU A 17 31.66 19.16 -9.41
CA GLU A 17 31.87 17.70 -9.45
C GLU A 17 33.21 17.32 -8.80
N GLY A 18 33.44 16.02 -8.58
CA GLY A 18 34.67 15.47 -8.05
C GLY A 18 35.09 16.02 -6.68
N ASP A 19 36.36 16.34 -6.51
CA ASP A 19 36.91 16.81 -5.24
C ASP A 19 36.27 18.12 -4.75
N GLU A 20 35.86 19.00 -5.65
CA GLU A 20 35.17 20.24 -5.30
C GLU A 20 33.79 19.96 -4.71
N ALA A 21 33.02 19.06 -5.31
CA ALA A 21 31.73 18.63 -4.80
C ALA A 21 31.86 17.93 -3.45
N LYS A 22 32.83 17.05 -3.29
CA LYS A 22 33.13 16.37 -2.00
C LYS A 22 33.44 17.36 -0.91
N ALA A 23 34.32 18.32 -1.17
CA ALA A 23 34.67 19.34 -0.20
C ALA A 23 33.46 20.23 0.16
N ALA A 24 32.60 20.54 -0.81
CA ALA A 24 31.43 21.40 -0.61
C ALA A 24 30.40 20.76 0.32
N ILE A 25 30.09 19.46 0.18
CA ILE A 25 29.12 18.78 1.06
C ILE A 25 29.66 18.55 2.47
N GLU A 26 30.98 18.57 2.68
CA GLU A 26 31.61 18.47 3.99
C GLU A 26 31.54 19.78 4.80
N LEU A 27 31.31 20.93 4.14
CA LEU A 27 31.15 22.22 4.83
C LEU A 27 29.88 22.19 5.71
N PRO A 28 29.92 22.84 6.87
CA PRO A 28 28.75 23.00 7.72
C PRO A 28 27.59 23.65 6.94
N ALA A 29 26.42 23.08 7.01
CA ALA A 29 25.20 23.64 6.47
C ALA A 29 24.24 23.96 7.60
N GLU A 30 23.50 25.07 7.48
CA GLU A 30 22.39 25.40 8.38
C GLU A 30 21.09 24.87 7.76
N GLY A 31 20.32 24.09 8.54
CA GLY A 31 19.05 23.49 8.10
C GLY A 31 19.21 22.28 7.16
N TYR A 32 18.15 21.98 6.45
CA TYR A 32 18.09 20.81 5.57
C TYR A 32 18.91 21.02 4.29
N VAL A 33 19.70 20.02 3.94
CA VAL A 33 20.42 19.93 2.65
C VAL A 33 19.52 19.23 1.63
N PRO A 34 19.05 19.93 0.57
CA PRO A 34 18.16 19.34 -0.41
C PRO A 34 18.91 18.38 -1.33
N VAL A 35 18.38 17.16 -1.46
CA VAL A 35 18.94 16.12 -2.32
C VAL A 35 17.89 15.53 -3.24
N ALA A 36 18.28 15.26 -4.47
CA ALA A 36 17.50 14.45 -5.42
C ALA A 36 18.42 13.41 -6.07
N TRP A 37 17.85 12.32 -6.48
CA TRP A 37 18.58 11.23 -7.08
C TRP A 37 17.76 10.56 -8.18
N ALA A 38 18.45 9.93 -9.14
CA ALA A 38 17.84 9.13 -10.19
C ALA A 38 18.71 7.91 -10.50
N LEU A 39 18.06 6.82 -10.89
CA LEU A 39 18.69 5.62 -11.43
C LEU A 39 18.43 5.56 -12.93
N ASP A 40 19.49 5.44 -13.74
CA ASP A 40 19.37 5.15 -15.17
C ASP A 40 19.38 3.63 -15.39
N PRO A 41 18.25 3.01 -15.75
CA PRO A 41 18.18 1.57 -15.97
C PRO A 41 19.03 1.10 -17.16
N GLN A 42 19.48 1.99 -18.04
CA GLN A 42 20.30 1.66 -19.22
C GLN A 42 21.81 1.75 -18.94
N ALA A 43 22.20 2.36 -17.84
CA ALA A 43 23.61 2.54 -17.46
C ALA A 43 24.30 1.27 -16.94
N SER A 44 23.57 0.17 -16.72
CA SER A 44 24.04 -1.09 -16.10
C SER A 44 25.19 -1.82 -16.81
N LEU A 45 25.70 -1.31 -17.94
CA LEU A 45 26.89 -1.85 -18.64
C LEU A 45 28.23 -1.31 -18.09
N PHE A 46 28.23 -0.17 -17.34
CA PHE A 46 29.44 0.51 -16.90
C PHE A 46 29.37 1.11 -15.49
N GLY A 47 28.24 0.99 -14.79
CA GLY A 47 28.01 1.52 -13.44
C GLY A 47 26.59 1.22 -12.97
N ASP A 48 26.24 1.63 -11.75
CA ASP A 48 24.90 1.45 -11.20
C ASP A 48 23.88 2.47 -11.77
N GLY A 49 24.37 3.45 -12.54
CA GLY A 49 23.55 4.51 -13.14
C GLY A 49 22.95 5.47 -12.13
N LEU A 50 23.47 5.51 -10.91
CA LEU A 50 23.00 6.43 -9.88
C LEU A 50 23.55 7.83 -10.13
N THR A 51 22.68 8.82 -10.23
CA THR A 51 23.03 10.23 -10.21
C THR A 51 22.44 10.88 -8.97
N LEU A 52 23.23 11.57 -8.20
CA LEU A 52 22.85 12.35 -7.01
C LEU A 52 23.12 13.83 -7.25
N ALA A 53 22.15 14.67 -7.01
CA ALA A 53 22.28 16.12 -6.97
C ALA A 53 22.05 16.63 -5.55
N VAL A 54 22.96 17.48 -5.08
CA VAL A 54 22.90 18.15 -3.77
C VAL A 54 22.85 19.65 -4.03
N ASN A 55 21.74 20.30 -3.69
CA ASN A 55 21.60 21.75 -3.86
C ASN A 55 22.25 22.47 -2.68
N LEU A 56 23.22 23.33 -2.97
CA LEU A 56 23.99 24.12 -2.01
C LEU A 56 23.58 25.61 -2.01
N GLY A 57 22.53 25.97 -2.76
CA GLY A 57 22.02 27.34 -2.89
C GLY A 57 22.62 28.09 -4.07
N ASP A 58 23.93 28.28 -4.11
CA ASP A 58 24.66 28.97 -5.18
C ASP A 58 25.26 28.01 -6.25
N SER A 59 25.21 26.73 -5.99
CA SER A 59 25.67 25.66 -6.86
C SER A 59 24.96 24.36 -6.57
N THR A 60 25.10 23.37 -7.47
CA THR A 60 24.63 22.00 -7.27
C THR A 60 25.80 21.03 -7.40
N ALA A 61 26.09 20.30 -6.34
CA ALA A 61 27.07 19.21 -6.38
C ALA A 61 26.45 17.98 -7.05
N LEU A 62 27.13 17.45 -8.08
CA LEU A 62 26.71 16.24 -8.78
C LEU A 62 27.68 15.10 -8.50
N PHE A 63 27.11 13.94 -8.22
CA PHE A 63 27.85 12.69 -8.00
C PHE A 63 27.24 11.57 -8.84
N HIS A 64 28.07 10.61 -9.23
CA HIS A 64 27.66 9.49 -10.05
C HIS A 64 28.11 8.15 -9.45
N ASP A 65 27.30 7.12 -9.65
CA ASP A 65 27.59 5.72 -9.29
C ASP A 65 28.08 5.55 -7.83
N GLU A 66 29.28 5.03 -7.65
CA GLU A 66 29.83 4.77 -6.31
C GLU A 66 30.08 6.06 -5.52
N GLU A 67 30.53 7.15 -6.19
CA GLU A 67 30.69 8.43 -5.52
C GLU A 67 29.36 8.99 -5.03
N ALA A 68 28.26 8.75 -5.78
CA ALA A 68 26.91 9.14 -5.35
C ALA A 68 26.47 8.37 -4.10
N LYS A 69 26.78 7.08 -4.00
CA LYS A 69 26.49 6.27 -2.80
C LYS A 69 27.31 6.75 -1.60
N GLU A 70 28.60 7.01 -1.78
CA GLU A 70 29.47 7.52 -0.72
C GLU A 70 28.98 8.89 -0.20
N ALA A 71 28.67 9.83 -1.12
CA ALA A 71 28.16 11.15 -0.78
C ALA A 71 26.79 11.06 -0.06
N LEU A 72 25.90 10.22 -0.55
CA LEU A 72 24.59 10.02 0.05
C LEU A 72 24.69 9.39 1.45
N ALA A 73 25.56 8.40 1.63
CA ALA A 73 25.83 7.78 2.93
C ALA A 73 26.43 8.79 3.92
N PHE A 74 27.33 9.66 3.47
CA PHE A 74 27.86 10.76 4.29
C PHE A 74 26.75 11.73 4.73
N LEU A 75 25.95 12.21 3.76
CA LEU A 75 24.87 13.18 4.02
C LEU A 75 23.83 12.61 4.98
N THR A 76 23.45 11.34 4.82
CA THR A 76 22.46 10.69 5.68
C THR A 76 22.94 10.57 7.14
N ARG A 77 24.23 10.41 7.36
CA ARG A 77 24.82 10.28 8.72
C ARG A 77 25.13 11.62 9.36
N GLU A 78 25.58 12.59 8.57
CA GLU A 78 26.22 13.82 9.09
C GLU A 78 25.39 15.07 8.88
N ARG A 79 24.25 14.99 8.18
CA ARG A 79 23.43 16.14 7.82
C ARG A 79 21.94 15.87 8.01
N GLU A 80 21.18 16.93 8.20
CA GLU A 80 19.74 16.92 8.00
C GLU A 80 19.46 17.12 6.51
N ILE A 81 18.82 16.15 5.86
CA ILE A 81 18.56 16.19 4.41
C ILE A 81 17.09 16.40 4.10
N ALA A 82 16.79 17.11 3.01
CA ALA A 82 15.45 17.18 2.44
C ALA A 82 15.41 16.37 1.14
N THR A 83 14.35 15.59 0.96
CA THR A 83 14.12 14.76 -0.22
C THR A 83 12.64 14.65 -0.55
N ALA A 84 12.29 14.05 -1.68
CA ALA A 84 10.90 13.79 -2.06
C ALA A 84 10.50 12.30 -1.96
N ASP A 85 11.42 11.42 -1.58
CA ASP A 85 11.19 9.99 -1.33
C ASP A 85 12.29 9.48 -0.38
N ALA A 86 12.09 9.72 0.90
CA ALA A 86 13.04 9.38 1.94
C ALA A 86 13.22 7.85 2.06
N LYS A 87 12.16 7.06 1.90
CA LYS A 87 12.23 5.61 2.02
C LYS A 87 13.10 4.98 0.92
N SER A 88 12.85 5.34 -0.33
CA SER A 88 13.65 4.83 -1.44
C SER A 88 15.10 5.32 -1.36
N LEU A 89 15.32 6.54 -0.88
CA LEU A 89 16.68 7.05 -0.62
C LEU A 89 17.41 6.18 0.41
N LEU A 90 16.78 5.83 1.53
CA LEU A 90 17.37 4.93 2.53
C LEU A 90 17.68 3.55 1.96
N GLN A 91 16.87 3.04 1.04
CA GLN A 91 17.13 1.75 0.38
C GLN A 91 18.31 1.80 -0.59
N VAL A 92 18.57 2.95 -1.22
CA VAL A 92 19.76 3.15 -2.06
C VAL A 92 21.03 3.21 -1.21
N VAL A 93 20.99 3.90 -0.07
CA VAL A 93 22.13 4.01 0.87
C VAL A 93 22.41 2.67 1.56
N PHE A 94 21.36 1.98 1.97
CA PHE A 94 21.42 0.73 2.72
C PHE A 94 20.65 -0.37 1.97
N PRO A 95 21.17 -0.87 0.83
CA PRO A 95 20.50 -1.92 0.07
C PRO A 95 20.38 -3.20 0.92
N ALA A 96 19.37 -4.01 0.63
CA ALA A 96 19.24 -5.33 1.22
C ALA A 96 20.45 -6.17 0.81
N ASP A 97 21.34 -6.44 1.76
CA ASP A 97 22.45 -7.34 1.58
C ASP A 97 22.29 -8.54 2.52
N THR A 98 22.25 -9.71 1.94
CA THR A 98 22.00 -10.98 2.61
C THR A 98 23.02 -11.35 3.67
N ALA A 99 24.23 -10.84 3.56
CA ALA A 99 25.35 -11.21 4.44
C ALA A 99 25.51 -10.27 5.65
N GLN A 100 24.95 -9.07 5.62
CA GLN A 100 25.27 -8.01 6.59
C GLN A 100 24.04 -7.24 7.07
N ASP A 101 22.91 -7.88 7.23
CA ASP A 101 21.77 -7.24 7.87
C ASP A 101 22.07 -6.99 9.36
N SER A 102 23.12 -6.19 9.57
CA SER A 102 23.61 -5.87 10.90
C SER A 102 22.61 -4.96 11.61
N LEU A 103 22.47 -5.13 12.92
CA LEU A 103 21.73 -4.19 13.79
C LEU A 103 22.24 -2.75 13.63
N VAL A 104 23.49 -2.57 13.19
CA VAL A 104 24.11 -1.26 12.93
C VAL A 104 23.43 -0.56 11.75
N SER A 105 23.24 -1.23 10.61
CA SER A 105 22.55 -0.62 9.46
C SER A 105 21.10 -0.25 9.77
N ARG A 106 20.41 -1.06 10.58
CA ARG A 106 19.04 -0.72 11.06
C ARG A 106 19.05 0.50 11.96
N GLY A 107 20.01 0.62 12.86
CA GLY A 107 20.19 1.80 13.69
C GLY A 107 20.42 3.06 12.85
N GLU A 108 21.32 3.00 11.86
CA GLU A 108 21.61 4.11 10.96
C GLU A 108 20.39 4.55 10.15
N ILE A 109 19.57 3.59 9.66
CA ILE A 109 18.31 3.89 8.96
C ILE A 109 17.33 4.61 9.88
N LEU A 110 17.16 4.15 11.12
CA LEU A 110 16.22 4.72 12.08
C LEU A 110 16.68 6.07 12.64
N ASP A 111 17.99 6.33 12.68
CA ASP A 111 18.58 7.56 13.18
C ASP A 111 18.76 8.63 12.10
N ALA A 112 18.41 8.35 10.84
CA ALA A 112 18.54 9.32 9.76
C ALA A 112 17.57 10.50 9.93
N HIS A 113 18.13 11.72 9.93
CA HIS A 113 17.36 12.96 10.05
C HIS A 113 16.98 13.51 8.67
N MET A 114 15.70 13.42 8.33
CA MET A 114 15.21 13.81 7.00
C MET A 114 13.98 14.69 7.08
N PHE A 115 13.74 15.41 6.00
CA PHE A 115 12.46 16.04 5.68
C PHE A 115 12.00 15.55 4.31
N ASP A 116 10.92 14.81 4.26
CA ASP A 116 10.32 14.33 3.01
C ASP A 116 9.20 15.27 2.59
N VAL A 117 9.43 16.01 1.49
CA VAL A 117 8.45 17.01 1.01
C VAL A 117 7.18 16.36 0.46
N ALA A 118 7.25 15.16 -0.12
CA ALA A 118 6.07 14.46 -0.62
C ALA A 118 5.22 13.94 0.54
N LEU A 119 5.85 13.33 1.55
CA LEU A 119 5.18 12.88 2.77
C LEU A 119 4.60 14.06 3.55
N ALA A 120 5.32 15.17 3.68
CA ALA A 120 4.82 16.38 4.32
C ALA A 120 3.56 16.91 3.64
N ALA A 121 3.55 16.97 2.31
CA ALA A 121 2.39 17.37 1.52
C ALA A 121 1.20 16.43 1.69
N TYR A 122 1.45 15.11 1.76
CA TYR A 122 0.42 14.10 1.99
C TYR A 122 -0.17 14.18 3.40
N VAL A 123 0.66 14.36 4.42
CA VAL A 123 0.20 14.50 5.82
C VAL A 123 -0.61 15.78 6.02
N ALA A 124 -0.24 16.87 5.33
CA ALA A 124 -1.02 18.11 5.33
C ALA A 124 -2.36 17.97 4.61
N ASP A 125 -2.40 17.21 3.49
CA ASP A 125 -3.61 16.91 2.73
C ASP A 125 -3.44 15.57 1.99
N SER A 126 -4.14 14.53 2.44
CA SER A 126 -4.03 13.17 1.89
C SER A 126 -4.41 13.04 0.40
N ASN A 127 -5.00 14.06 -0.21
CA ASN A 127 -5.23 14.11 -1.66
C ASN A 127 -3.94 14.33 -2.47
N ASN A 128 -2.82 14.70 -1.82
CA ASN A 128 -1.51 14.88 -2.46
C ASN A 128 -0.73 13.56 -2.67
N GLY A 129 -1.23 12.41 -2.27
CA GLY A 129 -0.48 11.16 -2.27
C GLY A 129 0.12 10.75 -3.63
N ALA A 130 -0.44 11.20 -4.74
CA ALA A 130 0.08 10.98 -6.09
C ALA A 130 0.58 12.28 -6.75
N ALA A 131 0.79 13.37 -5.98
CA ALA A 131 1.22 14.64 -6.53
C ALA A 131 2.68 14.57 -7.00
N THR A 132 2.93 15.06 -8.22
CA THR A 132 4.29 15.24 -8.72
C THR A 132 4.98 16.42 -8.04
N LEU A 133 6.31 16.44 -8.04
CA LEU A 133 7.07 17.56 -7.50
C LEU A 133 6.66 18.89 -8.14
N ASN A 134 6.37 18.89 -9.46
CA ASN A 134 5.87 20.08 -10.16
C ASN A 134 4.51 20.55 -9.62
N ALA A 135 3.59 19.63 -9.35
CA ALA A 135 2.28 19.96 -8.77
C ALA A 135 2.43 20.52 -7.33
N LEU A 136 3.37 20.01 -6.56
CA LEU A 136 3.68 20.52 -5.22
C LEU A 136 4.28 21.93 -5.29
N MET A 137 5.20 22.18 -6.22
CA MET A 137 5.78 23.50 -6.47
C MET A 137 4.69 24.51 -6.87
N GLU A 138 3.80 24.15 -7.79
CA GLU A 138 2.69 25.02 -8.19
C GLU A 138 1.78 25.34 -7.00
N ARG A 139 1.45 24.34 -6.19
CA ARG A 139 0.51 24.49 -5.06
C ARG A 139 1.10 25.22 -3.87
N TYR A 140 2.31 24.90 -3.44
CA TYR A 140 2.88 25.38 -2.19
C TYR A 140 3.92 26.47 -2.34
N ALA A 141 4.59 26.52 -3.49
CA ALA A 141 5.58 27.52 -3.80
C ALA A 141 5.11 28.56 -4.85
N GLY A 142 3.95 28.33 -5.49
CA GLY A 142 3.38 29.24 -6.50
C GLY A 142 4.19 29.30 -7.80
N ALA A 143 5.02 28.30 -8.08
CA ALA A 143 5.92 28.26 -9.22
C ALA A 143 5.76 26.98 -10.04
N VAL A 144 6.03 27.08 -11.33
CA VAL A 144 6.07 25.95 -12.27
C VAL A 144 7.52 25.68 -12.63
N LEU A 145 7.94 24.41 -12.50
CA LEU A 145 9.28 23.99 -12.88
C LEU A 145 9.42 24.02 -14.42
N PRO A 146 10.59 24.43 -14.94
CA PRO A 146 10.87 24.35 -16.37
C PRO A 146 10.86 22.89 -16.85
N ASP A 147 10.50 22.70 -18.13
CA ASP A 147 10.58 21.38 -18.79
C ASP A 147 12.05 21.11 -19.18
N GLU A 148 12.78 20.46 -18.28
CA GLU A 148 14.19 20.10 -18.49
C GLU A 148 14.28 18.68 -19.05
N LYS A 149 15.07 18.50 -20.11
CA LYS A 149 15.24 17.22 -20.82
C LYS A 149 16.57 16.55 -20.58
N ASP A 150 17.55 17.31 -20.16
CA ASP A 150 18.84 16.77 -19.76
C ASP A 150 18.68 16.04 -18.40
N PRO A 151 18.99 14.74 -18.30
CA PRO A 151 18.76 13.97 -17.08
C PRO A 151 19.50 14.53 -15.85
N GLN A 152 20.74 14.99 -16.00
CA GLN A 152 21.51 15.54 -14.90
C GLN A 152 20.91 16.86 -14.42
N LYS A 153 20.55 17.74 -15.36
CA LYS A 153 19.86 18.99 -15.05
C LYS A 153 18.51 18.75 -14.41
N GLN A 154 17.80 17.70 -14.83
CA GLN A 154 16.52 17.36 -14.24
C GLN A 154 16.65 16.96 -12.76
N VAL A 155 17.65 16.15 -12.41
CA VAL A 155 17.91 15.78 -11.01
C VAL A 155 18.33 17.01 -10.18
N ALA A 156 19.18 17.88 -10.74
CA ALA A 156 19.57 19.13 -10.08
C ALA A 156 18.39 20.08 -9.84
N LEU A 157 17.51 20.24 -10.84
CA LEU A 157 16.29 21.01 -10.72
C LEU A 157 15.34 20.44 -9.65
N GLN A 158 15.25 19.11 -9.55
CA GLN A 158 14.47 18.45 -8.50
C GLN A 158 15.05 18.75 -7.11
N ALA A 159 16.37 18.71 -6.91
CA ALA A 159 16.99 19.06 -5.64
C ALA A 159 16.69 20.52 -5.25
N ALA A 160 16.78 21.45 -6.18
CA ALA A 160 16.43 22.85 -5.93
C ALA A 160 14.94 23.04 -5.58
N ALA A 161 14.05 22.34 -6.29
CA ALA A 161 12.62 22.36 -6.01
C ALA A 161 12.30 21.78 -4.62
N ILE A 162 12.95 20.69 -4.22
CA ILE A 162 12.83 20.13 -2.87
C ILE A 162 13.23 21.17 -1.83
N GLY A 163 14.35 21.87 -2.01
CA GLY A 163 14.77 22.93 -1.10
C GLY A 163 13.74 24.05 -0.97
N ALA A 164 13.16 24.47 -2.09
CA ALA A 164 12.12 25.51 -2.13
C ALA A 164 10.80 25.09 -1.46
N LEU A 165 10.54 23.80 -1.29
CA LEU A 165 9.32 23.26 -0.69
C LEU A 165 9.40 23.04 0.81
N VAL A 166 10.60 22.98 1.42
CA VAL A 166 10.77 22.67 2.86
C VAL A 166 9.98 23.65 3.73
N ASP A 167 10.27 24.93 3.62
CA ASP A 167 9.64 25.95 4.46
C ASP A 167 8.13 26.10 4.23
N PRO A 168 7.62 26.16 2.98
CA PRO A 168 6.18 26.21 2.72
C PRO A 168 5.42 25.00 3.29
N LEU A 169 5.98 23.80 3.16
CA LEU A 169 5.33 22.60 3.67
C LEU A 169 5.43 22.49 5.19
N ALA A 170 6.54 22.91 5.79
CA ALA A 170 6.64 23.00 7.24
C ALA A 170 5.57 23.96 7.83
N GLN A 171 5.34 25.11 7.16
CA GLN A 171 4.29 26.06 7.55
C GLN A 171 2.89 25.50 7.33
N GLU A 172 2.66 24.75 6.24
CA GLU A 172 1.36 24.13 6.00
C GLU A 172 1.05 23.04 7.02
N LEU A 173 2.02 22.20 7.40
CA LEU A 173 1.88 21.22 8.47
C LEU A 173 1.47 21.88 9.82
N GLU A 174 2.06 23.03 10.15
CA GLU A 174 1.69 23.79 11.36
C GLU A 174 0.25 24.34 11.25
N LYS A 175 -0.10 24.92 10.13
CA LYS A 175 -1.40 25.52 9.85
C LYS A 175 -2.53 24.47 9.95
N GLU A 176 -2.32 23.27 9.39
CA GLU A 176 -3.27 22.17 9.43
C GLU A 176 -3.24 21.40 10.78
N GLY A 177 -2.34 21.77 11.72
CA GLY A 177 -2.16 21.07 12.99
C GLY A 177 -1.60 19.66 12.85
N ALA A 178 -0.97 19.37 11.71
CA ALA A 178 -0.48 18.05 11.34
C ALA A 178 1.02 17.85 11.63
N ARG A 179 1.73 18.91 12.07
CA ARG A 179 3.17 18.88 12.31
C ARG A 179 3.60 17.75 13.24
N LYS A 180 2.87 17.56 14.33
CA LYS A 180 3.17 16.51 15.29
C LYS A 180 2.94 15.08 14.72
N VAL A 181 1.94 14.92 13.86
CA VAL A 181 1.70 13.63 13.19
C VAL A 181 2.87 13.32 12.26
N TYR A 182 3.31 14.32 11.49
CA TYR A 182 4.46 14.18 10.61
C TYR A 182 5.75 13.85 11.37
N ASP A 183 6.11 14.62 12.40
CA ASP A 183 7.38 14.48 13.11
C ASP A 183 7.44 13.24 14.01
N ASP A 184 6.33 12.90 14.70
CA ASP A 184 6.32 11.86 15.74
C ASP A 184 5.86 10.50 15.21
N ILE A 185 5.18 10.44 14.04
CA ILE A 185 4.55 9.21 13.54
C ILE A 185 5.02 8.89 12.12
N ASP A 186 4.64 9.71 11.12
CA ASP A 186 4.81 9.32 9.72
C ASP A 186 6.28 9.37 9.28
N LEU A 187 7.03 10.39 9.63
CA LEU A 187 8.45 10.47 9.27
C LEU A 187 9.29 9.35 9.94
N PRO A 188 9.17 9.06 11.24
CA PRO A 188 9.85 7.90 11.84
C PRO A 188 9.41 6.56 11.24
N LEU A 189 8.16 6.44 10.78
CA LEU A 189 7.64 5.23 10.14
C LEU A 189 8.38 4.91 8.83
N VAL A 190 8.86 5.92 8.09
CA VAL A 190 9.67 5.74 6.86
C VAL A 190 10.85 4.80 7.11
N GLY A 191 11.63 5.05 8.16
CA GLY A 191 12.78 4.21 8.52
C GLY A 191 12.37 2.79 8.93
N VAL A 192 11.26 2.66 9.67
CA VAL A 192 10.71 1.35 10.05
C VAL A 192 10.29 0.56 8.82
N LEU A 193 9.58 1.18 7.89
CA LEU A 193 9.14 0.52 6.65
C LEU A 193 10.33 0.16 5.75
N ALA A 194 11.32 1.02 5.63
CA ALA A 194 12.56 0.71 4.93
C ALA A 194 13.24 -0.55 5.50
N CYS A 195 13.32 -0.68 6.82
CA CYS A 195 13.84 -1.88 7.49
C CYS A 195 12.97 -3.12 7.24
N MET A 196 11.64 -2.98 7.28
CA MET A 196 10.71 -4.09 7.02
C MET A 196 10.82 -4.60 5.58
N GLU A 197 10.83 -3.69 4.60
CA GLU A 197 10.99 -4.03 3.19
C GLU A 197 12.34 -4.70 2.93
N ARG A 198 13.40 -4.18 3.52
CA ARG A 198 14.74 -4.74 3.46
C ARG A 198 14.82 -6.15 4.06
N THR A 199 14.14 -6.39 5.18
CA THR A 199 14.10 -7.69 5.82
C THR A 199 13.35 -8.72 4.98
N GLY A 200 12.23 -8.34 4.36
CA GLY A 200 11.42 -9.24 3.55
C GLY A 200 10.81 -10.42 4.33
N ALA A 201 10.17 -11.32 3.59
CA ALA A 201 9.55 -12.53 4.12
C ALA A 201 9.98 -13.77 3.34
N ALA A 202 10.50 -14.78 4.02
CA ALA A 202 11.01 -15.99 3.36
C ALA A 202 9.89 -16.90 2.84
N LEU A 203 10.16 -17.56 1.71
CA LEU A 203 9.21 -18.43 1.01
C LEU A 203 9.72 -19.87 0.94
N ASP A 204 8.83 -20.80 1.30
CA ASP A 204 8.97 -22.23 0.97
C ASP A 204 8.56 -22.47 -0.49
N VAL A 205 9.57 -22.53 -1.36
CA VAL A 205 9.37 -22.71 -2.81
C VAL A 205 8.86 -24.10 -3.14
N ASP A 206 9.26 -25.14 -2.40
CA ASP A 206 8.82 -26.50 -2.64
C ASP A 206 7.34 -26.65 -2.27
N HIS A 207 6.90 -26.04 -1.18
CA HIS A 207 5.49 -25.99 -0.81
C HIS A 207 4.68 -25.20 -1.85
N LEU A 208 5.16 -24.04 -2.32
CA LEU A 208 4.52 -23.28 -3.39
C LEU A 208 4.40 -24.06 -4.69
N LYS A 209 5.40 -24.85 -5.06
CA LYS A 209 5.37 -25.70 -6.24
C LYS A 209 4.31 -26.79 -6.13
N ALA A 210 4.24 -27.48 -4.98
CA ALA A 210 3.21 -28.48 -4.73
C ALA A 210 1.79 -27.86 -4.77
N LEU A 211 1.65 -26.64 -4.20
CA LEU A 211 0.40 -25.89 -4.23
C LEU A 211 0.04 -25.47 -5.65
N ASN A 212 1.01 -25.11 -6.48
CA ASN A 212 0.80 -24.78 -7.89
C ASN A 212 0.26 -25.97 -8.71
N GLU A 213 0.82 -27.16 -8.49
CA GLU A 213 0.37 -28.38 -9.18
C GLU A 213 -1.08 -28.73 -8.79
N SER A 214 -1.40 -28.72 -7.49
CA SER A 214 -2.75 -29.01 -7.00
C SER A 214 -3.78 -27.97 -7.44
N THR A 215 -3.41 -26.68 -7.40
CA THR A 215 -4.27 -25.59 -7.85
C THR A 215 -4.50 -25.63 -9.37
N GLY A 216 -3.46 -25.94 -10.14
CA GLY A 216 -3.56 -26.10 -11.59
C GLY A 216 -4.56 -27.19 -11.95
N ALA A 217 -4.47 -28.35 -11.30
CA ALA A 217 -5.42 -29.45 -11.50
C ALA A 217 -6.87 -29.03 -11.17
N GLU A 218 -7.07 -28.25 -10.12
CA GLU A 218 -8.40 -27.77 -9.73
C GLU A 218 -8.96 -26.72 -10.70
N VAL A 219 -8.14 -25.80 -11.18
CA VAL A 219 -8.51 -24.84 -12.24
C VAL A 219 -8.94 -25.58 -13.52
N ASP A 220 -8.21 -26.63 -13.92
CA ASP A 220 -8.54 -27.42 -15.11
C ASP A 220 -9.82 -28.24 -14.90
N ARG A 221 -10.03 -28.81 -13.71
CA ARG A 221 -11.28 -29.48 -13.33
C ARG A 221 -12.49 -28.55 -13.44
N LEU A 222 -12.36 -27.33 -12.86
CA LEU A 222 -13.43 -26.34 -12.88
C LEU A 222 -13.72 -25.87 -14.30
N ARG A 223 -12.68 -25.65 -15.11
CA ARG A 223 -12.84 -25.28 -16.53
C ARG A 223 -13.61 -26.36 -17.30
N ALA A 224 -13.26 -27.64 -17.10
CA ALA A 224 -13.97 -28.73 -17.72
C ALA A 224 -15.44 -28.81 -17.26
N ALA A 225 -15.71 -28.59 -15.98
CA ALA A 225 -17.08 -28.55 -15.46
C ALA A 225 -17.90 -27.36 -16.03
N ILE A 226 -17.27 -26.21 -16.21
CA ILE A 226 -17.89 -25.02 -16.84
C ILE A 226 -18.26 -25.35 -18.29
N TYR A 227 -17.36 -25.96 -19.06
CA TYR A 227 -17.65 -26.36 -20.45
C TYR A 227 -18.74 -27.40 -20.54
N ALA A 228 -18.73 -28.38 -19.63
CA ALA A 228 -19.81 -29.38 -19.57
C ALA A 228 -21.18 -28.76 -19.27
N SER A 229 -21.21 -27.79 -18.35
CA SER A 229 -22.42 -27.05 -17.95
C SER A 229 -22.91 -26.08 -19.03
N ALA A 230 -22.00 -25.52 -19.84
CA ALA A 230 -22.32 -24.66 -20.97
C ALA A 230 -22.69 -25.45 -22.23
N GLY A 231 -22.27 -26.70 -22.34
CA GLY A 231 -22.44 -27.58 -23.52
C GLY A 231 -21.36 -27.37 -24.60
N HIS A 232 -20.45 -26.46 -24.46
CA HIS A 232 -19.33 -26.18 -25.39
C HIS A 232 -18.19 -25.45 -24.70
N GLU A 233 -17.02 -25.40 -25.37
CA GLU A 233 -15.86 -24.64 -24.95
C GLU A 233 -15.99 -23.15 -25.33
N PHE A 234 -15.58 -22.27 -24.43
CA PHE A 234 -15.48 -20.83 -24.66
C PHE A 234 -14.35 -20.23 -23.80
N ASN A 235 -13.97 -19.00 -24.06
CA ASN A 235 -12.97 -18.33 -23.21
C ASN A 235 -13.61 -17.89 -21.89
N VAL A 236 -13.39 -18.69 -20.83
CA VAL A 236 -13.93 -18.46 -19.47
C VAL A 236 -13.47 -17.14 -18.83
N ASP A 237 -12.31 -16.63 -19.27
CA ASP A 237 -11.75 -15.35 -18.80
C ASP A 237 -12.30 -14.15 -19.58
N SER A 238 -13.12 -14.37 -20.61
CA SER A 238 -13.78 -13.32 -21.38
C SER A 238 -15.15 -12.96 -20.77
N PRO A 239 -15.31 -11.77 -20.14
CA PRO A 239 -16.62 -11.35 -19.62
C PRO A 239 -17.70 -11.29 -20.70
N LYS A 240 -17.31 -11.01 -21.95
CA LYS A 240 -18.23 -10.95 -23.09
C LYS A 240 -18.78 -12.34 -23.44
N GLN A 241 -17.88 -13.33 -23.64
CA GLN A 241 -18.33 -14.70 -23.98
C GLN A 241 -19.12 -15.33 -22.83
N LEU A 242 -18.70 -15.11 -21.58
CA LEU A 242 -19.47 -15.54 -20.43
C LEU A 242 -20.87 -14.91 -20.37
N SER A 243 -21.00 -13.62 -20.73
CA SER A 243 -22.30 -12.94 -20.82
C SER A 243 -23.19 -13.56 -21.89
N GLU A 244 -22.65 -13.89 -23.06
CA GLU A 244 -23.35 -14.59 -24.15
C GLU A 244 -23.84 -15.95 -23.69
N VAL A 245 -22.99 -16.78 -23.06
CA VAL A 245 -23.38 -18.09 -22.52
C VAL A 245 -24.47 -17.98 -21.46
N LEU A 246 -24.34 -17.07 -20.48
CA LEU A 246 -25.29 -16.96 -19.39
C LEU A 246 -26.66 -16.44 -19.84
N PHE A 247 -26.69 -15.40 -20.65
CA PHE A 247 -27.92 -14.64 -20.92
C PHE A 247 -28.55 -14.97 -22.27
N ASP A 248 -27.75 -15.26 -23.30
CA ASP A 248 -28.27 -15.54 -24.65
C ASP A 248 -28.49 -17.02 -24.89
N GLU A 249 -27.60 -17.91 -24.38
CA GLU A 249 -27.68 -19.36 -24.61
C GLU A 249 -28.47 -20.06 -23.48
N LEU A 250 -28.11 -19.85 -22.21
CA LEU A 250 -28.78 -20.45 -21.06
C LEU A 250 -30.07 -19.70 -20.64
N GLY A 251 -30.29 -18.49 -21.18
CA GLY A 251 -31.51 -17.72 -20.95
C GLY A 251 -31.71 -17.22 -19.51
N LEU A 252 -30.62 -17.10 -18.72
CA LEU A 252 -30.71 -16.58 -17.34
C LEU A 252 -31.13 -15.13 -17.32
N THR A 253 -31.79 -14.69 -16.23
CA THR A 253 -32.29 -13.33 -16.11
C THR A 253 -31.18 -12.31 -15.83
N PRO A 254 -30.90 -11.35 -16.75
CA PRO A 254 -29.85 -10.35 -16.52
C PRO A 254 -30.20 -9.43 -15.35
N LYS A 255 -29.33 -9.34 -14.36
CA LYS A 255 -29.56 -8.52 -13.13
C LYS A 255 -29.05 -7.09 -13.28
N LYS A 256 -28.00 -6.87 -14.09
CA LYS A 256 -27.37 -5.54 -14.23
C LYS A 256 -26.80 -5.35 -15.63
N LYS A 257 -27.10 -4.19 -16.24
CA LYS A 257 -26.56 -3.78 -17.54
C LYS A 257 -25.39 -2.82 -17.38
N THR A 258 -24.35 -2.99 -18.20
CA THR A 258 -23.18 -2.10 -18.31
C THR A 258 -23.13 -1.47 -19.69
N ARG A 259 -22.17 -0.57 -19.95
CA ARG A 259 -22.00 0.04 -21.28
C ARG A 259 -21.63 -0.98 -22.36
N SER A 260 -20.98 -2.10 -21.98
CA SER A 260 -20.47 -3.13 -22.88
C SER A 260 -21.31 -4.42 -22.91
N GLY A 261 -22.49 -4.45 -22.28
CA GLY A 261 -23.34 -5.62 -22.19
C GLY A 261 -23.87 -5.88 -20.78
N TYR A 262 -24.25 -7.13 -20.49
CA TYR A 262 -24.68 -7.51 -19.16
C TYR A 262 -23.48 -7.81 -18.24
N SER A 263 -23.59 -7.41 -16.98
CA SER A 263 -22.54 -7.63 -15.99
C SER A 263 -22.44 -9.11 -15.61
N THR A 264 -21.20 -9.59 -15.55
CA THR A 264 -20.85 -10.93 -15.03
C THR A 264 -19.94 -10.82 -13.80
N ASN A 265 -20.07 -9.72 -13.01
CA ASN A 265 -19.29 -9.57 -11.80
C ASN A 265 -19.73 -10.55 -10.70
N ALA A 266 -18.92 -10.69 -9.65
CA ALA A 266 -19.16 -11.68 -8.60
C ALA A 266 -20.53 -11.53 -7.92
N SER A 267 -21.05 -10.29 -7.72
CA SER A 267 -22.36 -10.10 -7.10
C SER A 267 -23.48 -10.62 -7.99
N VAL A 268 -23.42 -10.36 -9.31
CA VAL A 268 -24.41 -10.86 -10.29
C VAL A 268 -24.33 -12.37 -10.38
N LEU A 269 -23.14 -12.96 -10.49
CA LEU A 269 -22.99 -14.42 -10.53
C LEU A 269 -23.56 -15.06 -9.27
N LYS A 270 -23.35 -14.47 -8.09
CA LYS A 270 -23.88 -14.99 -6.83
C LYS A 270 -25.41 -15.01 -6.79
N GLU A 271 -26.08 -14.00 -7.35
CA GLU A 271 -27.54 -13.99 -7.46
C GLU A 271 -28.05 -15.06 -8.44
N LEU A 272 -27.28 -15.36 -9.50
CA LEU A 272 -27.64 -16.35 -10.51
C LEU A 272 -27.37 -17.80 -10.08
N THR A 273 -26.68 -18.05 -8.96
CA THR A 273 -26.43 -19.41 -8.45
C THR A 273 -27.71 -20.15 -8.08
N GLU A 274 -28.80 -19.43 -7.79
CA GLU A 274 -30.11 -20.03 -7.52
C GLU A 274 -30.83 -20.49 -8.81
N GLU A 275 -30.44 -19.93 -9.98
CA GLU A 275 -31.07 -20.22 -11.27
C GLU A 275 -30.33 -21.35 -12.04
N HIS A 276 -28.99 -21.43 -11.90
CA HIS A 276 -28.15 -22.39 -12.62
C HIS A 276 -26.83 -22.66 -11.89
N GLU A 277 -26.22 -23.83 -12.13
CA GLU A 277 -24.94 -24.20 -11.49
C GLU A 277 -23.71 -23.45 -12.06
N LEU A 278 -23.74 -23.08 -13.35
CA LEU A 278 -22.61 -22.46 -14.05
C LEU A 278 -22.09 -21.18 -13.36
N PRO A 279 -22.94 -20.25 -12.89
CA PRO A 279 -22.47 -19.09 -12.11
C PRO A 279 -21.67 -19.46 -10.85
N GLY A 280 -22.05 -20.54 -10.17
CA GLY A 280 -21.32 -21.05 -9.01
C GLY A 280 -19.94 -21.57 -9.39
N LEU A 281 -19.86 -22.39 -10.44
CA LEU A 281 -18.59 -22.88 -10.99
C LEU A 281 -17.68 -21.72 -11.45
N MET A 282 -18.25 -20.68 -12.05
CA MET A 282 -17.50 -19.48 -12.45
C MET A 282 -16.94 -18.68 -11.28
N LEU A 283 -17.67 -18.57 -10.17
CA LEU A 283 -17.18 -17.92 -8.96
C LEU A 283 -15.98 -18.68 -8.39
N GLU A 284 -16.10 -19.98 -8.28
CA GLU A 284 -15.05 -20.86 -7.78
C GLU A 284 -13.81 -20.84 -8.70
N TYR A 285 -14.00 -20.97 -10.00
CA TYR A 285 -12.94 -20.86 -10.99
C TYR A 285 -12.17 -19.54 -10.86
N ARG A 286 -12.89 -18.41 -10.80
CA ARG A 286 -12.28 -17.09 -10.68
C ARG A 286 -11.49 -16.90 -9.37
N GLU A 287 -11.96 -17.49 -8.28
CA GLU A 287 -11.22 -17.47 -7.01
C GLU A 287 -9.89 -18.19 -7.16
N TYR A 288 -9.90 -19.44 -7.64
CA TYR A 288 -8.69 -20.23 -7.84
C TYR A 288 -7.74 -19.60 -8.87
N ALA A 289 -8.25 -19.19 -10.02
CA ALA A 289 -7.45 -18.56 -11.08
C ALA A 289 -6.79 -17.25 -10.63
N LYS A 290 -7.54 -16.41 -9.91
CA LYS A 290 -7.00 -15.17 -9.35
C LYS A 290 -5.90 -15.42 -8.34
N ILE A 291 -6.11 -16.32 -7.41
CA ILE A 291 -5.13 -16.64 -6.37
C ILE A 291 -3.88 -17.26 -6.99
N LYS A 292 -4.08 -18.17 -7.96
CA LYS A 292 -2.98 -18.79 -8.69
C LYS A 292 -2.11 -17.72 -9.38
N SER A 293 -2.72 -16.87 -10.19
CA SER A 293 -1.99 -15.85 -10.94
C SER A 293 -1.35 -14.77 -10.05
N THR A 294 -2.06 -14.35 -8.99
CA THR A 294 -1.60 -13.24 -8.15
C THR A 294 -0.51 -13.65 -7.17
N TYR A 295 -0.55 -14.89 -6.64
CA TYR A 295 0.36 -15.34 -5.60
C TYR A 295 1.20 -16.55 -6.00
N ILE A 296 0.57 -17.65 -6.42
CA ILE A 296 1.29 -18.91 -6.60
C ILE A 296 2.29 -18.84 -7.76
N ASP A 297 1.90 -18.25 -8.88
CA ASP A 297 2.78 -18.06 -10.05
C ASP A 297 3.71 -16.85 -9.90
N ALA A 298 3.31 -15.82 -9.15
CA ALA A 298 4.04 -14.57 -9.04
C ALA A 298 5.11 -14.59 -7.94
N LEU A 299 4.79 -15.09 -6.73
CA LEU A 299 5.72 -15.07 -5.59
C LEU A 299 7.08 -15.71 -5.86
N PRO A 300 7.18 -16.89 -6.54
CA PRO A 300 8.49 -17.47 -6.84
C PRO A 300 9.37 -16.60 -7.75
N ARG A 301 8.74 -15.78 -8.61
CA ARG A 301 9.45 -14.87 -9.53
C ARG A 301 9.92 -13.59 -8.84
N MET A 302 9.25 -13.21 -7.75
CA MET A 302 9.55 -12.03 -6.95
C MET A 302 10.54 -12.34 -5.82
N ARG A 303 10.86 -13.63 -5.62
CA ARG A 303 11.81 -14.07 -4.61
C ARG A 303 13.23 -13.63 -4.99
N ALA A 304 13.86 -12.87 -4.12
CA ALA A 304 15.23 -12.43 -4.27
C ALA A 304 16.25 -13.55 -3.99
N GLU A 305 17.52 -13.27 -4.21
CA GLU A 305 18.62 -14.24 -4.00
C GLU A 305 18.75 -14.69 -2.54
N ASP A 306 18.36 -13.84 -1.59
CA ASP A 306 18.32 -14.15 -0.16
C ASP A 306 17.20 -15.11 0.24
N GLY A 307 16.36 -15.51 -0.71
CA GLY A 307 15.25 -16.42 -0.45
C GLY A 307 13.97 -15.76 0.04
N ARG A 308 13.91 -14.44 0.06
CA ARG A 308 12.79 -13.65 0.59
C ARG A 308 12.08 -12.88 -0.51
N VAL A 309 10.86 -12.47 -0.26
CA VAL A 309 10.14 -11.48 -1.04
C VAL A 309 10.14 -10.16 -0.28
N HIS A 310 10.39 -9.08 -1.02
CA HIS A 310 10.47 -7.73 -0.49
C HIS A 310 9.32 -6.91 -1.06
N THR A 311 8.22 -6.84 -0.31
CA THR A 311 7.08 -5.99 -0.69
C THR A 311 7.43 -4.52 -0.51
N SER A 312 6.74 -3.64 -1.22
CA SER A 312 6.77 -2.20 -0.96
C SER A 312 5.56 -1.82 -0.10
N PHE A 313 5.80 -1.15 1.02
CA PHE A 313 4.77 -0.55 1.86
C PHE A 313 4.62 0.93 1.51
N ASN A 314 3.50 1.28 0.88
CA ASN A 314 3.28 2.63 0.39
C ASN A 314 2.47 3.43 1.41
N GLU A 315 3.02 4.55 1.87
CA GLU A 315 2.43 5.40 2.91
C GLU A 315 1.41 6.39 2.33
N MET A 316 1.61 6.86 1.09
CA MET A 316 0.90 7.99 0.49
C MET A 316 -0.17 7.60 -0.54
N VAL A 317 -0.55 6.31 -0.64
CA VAL A 317 -1.48 5.83 -1.68
C VAL A 317 -2.95 5.99 -1.27
N THR A 318 -3.26 5.81 0.01
CA THR A 318 -4.65 5.85 0.48
C THR A 318 -4.98 7.23 1.05
N THR A 319 -6.22 7.71 0.84
CA THR A 319 -6.68 8.97 1.45
C THR A 319 -7.06 8.83 2.92
N THR A 320 -6.99 7.61 3.47
CA THR A 320 -7.37 7.28 4.85
C THR A 320 -6.18 7.19 5.82
N GLY A 321 -4.95 7.37 5.36
CA GLY A 321 -3.73 7.17 6.15
C GLY A 321 -3.34 5.70 6.36
N ARG A 322 -4.04 4.74 5.72
CA ARG A 322 -3.63 3.34 5.77
C ARG A 322 -2.48 3.07 4.82
N LEU A 323 -1.56 2.20 5.22
CA LEU A 323 -0.55 1.66 4.32
C LEU A 323 -1.19 0.80 3.23
N SER A 324 -0.60 0.79 2.06
CA SER A 324 -0.85 -0.23 1.04
C SER A 324 0.41 -1.05 0.78
N SER A 325 0.24 -2.26 0.25
CA SER A 325 1.35 -3.17 -0.08
C SER A 325 1.30 -3.50 -1.57
N SER A 326 2.46 -3.46 -2.23
CA SER A 326 2.60 -3.80 -3.65
C SER A 326 3.88 -4.58 -3.90
N ASP A 327 3.92 -5.32 -4.97
CA ASP A 327 5.07 -6.01 -5.54
C ASP A 327 5.84 -6.96 -4.59
N PRO A 328 5.15 -7.92 -3.93
CA PRO A 328 3.75 -8.35 -4.05
C PRO A 328 2.80 -7.67 -3.05
N ASN A 329 1.50 -7.60 -3.35
CA ASN A 329 0.50 -7.16 -2.38
C ASN A 329 0.22 -8.27 -1.35
N LEU A 330 0.88 -8.19 -0.19
CA LEU A 330 0.74 -9.17 0.90
C LEU A 330 -0.51 -8.94 1.76
N GLN A 331 -1.13 -7.76 1.71
CA GLN A 331 -2.33 -7.44 2.50
C GLN A 331 -3.59 -8.13 1.97
N ASN A 332 -3.61 -8.51 0.69
CA ASN A 332 -4.76 -9.11 0.03
C ASN A 332 -4.71 -10.65 -0.02
N ILE A 333 -3.76 -11.29 0.67
CA ILE A 333 -3.74 -12.76 0.78
C ILE A 333 -5.00 -13.20 1.52
N PRO A 334 -5.85 -14.06 0.94
CA PRO A 334 -7.10 -14.48 1.56
C PRO A 334 -6.87 -15.15 2.91
N VAL A 335 -7.72 -14.82 3.89
CA VAL A 335 -7.61 -15.37 5.28
C VAL A 335 -8.75 -16.32 5.58
N ARG A 336 -9.89 -16.15 4.89
CA ARG A 336 -11.15 -16.83 5.24
C ARG A 336 -11.31 -18.18 4.56
N THR A 337 -10.71 -18.38 3.39
CA THR A 337 -10.79 -19.62 2.63
C THR A 337 -9.68 -20.58 3.04
N ASP A 338 -9.93 -21.88 2.99
CA ASP A 338 -8.92 -22.92 3.26
C ASP A 338 -7.73 -22.78 2.32
N PHE A 339 -8.01 -22.46 1.08
CA PHE A 339 -7.00 -22.27 0.06
C PHE A 339 -6.14 -21.04 0.31
N GLY A 340 -6.73 -19.91 0.69
CA GLY A 340 -5.97 -18.72 1.08
C GLY A 340 -5.06 -18.97 2.29
N ARG A 341 -5.51 -19.79 3.25
CA ARG A 341 -4.67 -20.21 4.39
C ARG A 341 -3.45 -21.02 3.94
N GLN A 342 -3.57 -21.87 2.92
CA GLN A 342 -2.44 -22.65 2.38
C GLN A 342 -1.35 -21.73 1.78
N ILE A 343 -1.71 -20.61 1.15
CA ILE A 343 -0.71 -19.63 0.66
C ILE A 343 0.06 -19.02 1.83
N ARG A 344 -0.62 -18.72 2.92
CA ARG A 344 0.02 -18.15 4.11
C ARG A 344 1.03 -19.10 4.75
N THR A 345 0.82 -20.40 4.67
CA THR A 345 1.78 -21.40 5.16
C THR A 345 3.03 -21.53 4.30
N CYS A 346 3.06 -20.92 3.12
CA CYS A 346 4.26 -20.83 2.29
C CYS A 346 5.27 -19.79 2.80
N PHE A 347 4.84 -18.87 3.68
CA PHE A 347 5.74 -17.97 4.37
C PHE A 347 6.29 -18.66 5.61
N VAL A 348 7.60 -18.82 5.66
CA VAL A 348 8.27 -19.63 6.68
C VAL A 348 9.41 -18.82 7.32
N PRO A 349 9.81 -19.12 8.57
CA PRO A 349 11.11 -18.69 9.09
C PRO A 349 12.23 -19.24 8.23
N LEU A 350 13.29 -18.48 8.00
CA LEU A 350 14.38 -18.91 7.15
C LEU A 350 15.37 -19.82 7.91
N ASP A 351 15.66 -19.45 9.15
CA ASP A 351 16.67 -20.10 9.96
C ASP A 351 16.07 -21.07 10.99
N GLU A 352 16.82 -22.12 11.34
CA GLU A 352 16.41 -23.09 12.35
C GLU A 352 16.27 -22.41 13.72
N GLY A 353 15.13 -22.58 14.36
CA GLY A 353 14.83 -21.97 15.65
C GLY A 353 14.12 -20.62 15.58
N GLU A 354 13.96 -20.01 14.42
CA GLU A 354 13.09 -18.88 14.23
C GLU A 354 11.62 -19.28 14.25
N VAL A 355 10.76 -18.36 14.67
CA VAL A 355 9.31 -18.52 14.66
C VAL A 355 8.62 -17.25 14.18
N PHE A 356 7.48 -17.40 13.50
CA PHE A 356 6.61 -16.27 13.25
C PHE A 356 5.88 -15.86 14.52
N VAL A 357 5.97 -14.59 14.87
CA VAL A 357 5.16 -13.96 15.91
C VAL A 357 4.10 -13.09 15.24
N SER A 358 2.83 -13.45 15.42
CA SER A 358 1.70 -12.64 14.94
C SER A 358 1.06 -11.91 16.12
N ALA A 359 1.09 -10.58 16.08
CA ALA A 359 0.47 -9.74 17.08
C ALA A 359 -0.42 -8.69 16.40
N ASP A 360 -1.64 -8.51 16.91
CA ASP A 360 -2.60 -7.55 16.38
C ASP A 360 -3.37 -6.87 17.51
N TYR A 361 -3.70 -5.61 17.32
CA TYR A 361 -4.54 -4.88 18.29
C TYR A 361 -5.99 -5.39 18.26
N SER A 362 -6.50 -5.80 19.40
CA SER A 362 -7.88 -6.26 19.51
C SER A 362 -8.86 -5.09 19.38
N GLN A 363 -9.57 -5.04 18.24
CA GLN A 363 -10.67 -4.10 17.98
C GLN A 363 -10.28 -2.63 18.18
N ILE A 364 -9.07 -2.23 17.80
CA ILE A 364 -8.52 -0.89 18.10
C ILE A 364 -9.41 0.24 17.58
N GLU A 365 -9.98 0.11 16.39
CA GLU A 365 -10.86 1.13 15.80
C GLU A 365 -12.12 1.37 16.63
N LEU A 366 -12.73 0.30 17.16
CA LEU A 366 -13.91 0.41 18.03
C LEU A 366 -13.55 0.98 19.41
N ARG A 367 -12.36 0.68 19.92
CA ARG A 367 -11.86 1.26 21.19
C ARG A 367 -11.59 2.76 21.04
N LEU A 368 -11.00 3.16 19.91
CA LEU A 368 -10.81 4.57 19.58
C LEU A 368 -12.16 5.28 19.40
N LEU A 369 -13.12 4.64 18.71
CA LEU A 369 -14.47 5.20 18.58
C LEU A 369 -15.12 5.41 19.96
N ALA A 370 -15.04 4.42 20.85
CA ALA A 370 -15.55 4.54 22.21
C ALA A 370 -14.94 5.72 22.95
N HIS A 371 -13.62 5.89 22.85
CA HIS A 371 -12.89 6.97 23.48
C HIS A 371 -13.29 8.35 22.89
N LEU A 372 -13.32 8.49 21.58
CA LEU A 372 -13.59 9.75 20.89
C LEU A 372 -15.06 10.18 21.00
N SER A 373 -16.00 9.21 20.97
CA SER A 373 -17.44 9.50 21.09
C SER A 373 -17.88 9.77 22.54
N GLY A 374 -17.12 9.25 23.52
CA GLY A 374 -17.52 9.27 24.92
C GLY A 374 -18.75 8.41 25.22
N ASP A 375 -19.11 7.46 24.33
CA ASP A 375 -20.27 6.58 24.51
C ASP A 375 -20.06 5.66 25.73
N GLU A 376 -20.85 5.92 26.78
CA GLU A 376 -20.72 5.24 28.07
C GLU A 376 -20.96 3.72 27.96
N HIS A 377 -21.85 3.29 27.06
CA HIS A 377 -22.16 1.88 26.86
C HIS A 377 -21.02 1.16 26.16
N LEU A 378 -20.45 1.80 25.14
CA LEU A 378 -19.30 1.27 24.41
C LEU A 378 -18.08 1.16 25.34
N ILE A 379 -17.81 2.22 26.11
CA ILE A 379 -16.73 2.25 27.09
C ILE A 379 -16.93 1.17 28.18
N ALA A 380 -18.14 1.05 28.73
CA ALA A 380 -18.45 0.04 29.76
C ALA A 380 -18.26 -1.39 29.21
N SER A 381 -18.70 -1.67 27.99
CA SER A 381 -18.54 -2.97 27.34
C SER A 381 -17.06 -3.37 27.16
N PHE A 382 -16.20 -2.43 26.76
CA PHE A 382 -14.75 -2.70 26.65
C PHE A 382 -14.08 -2.87 28.02
N ASN A 383 -14.50 -2.13 29.04
CA ASN A 383 -13.94 -2.21 30.38
C ASN A 383 -14.38 -3.47 31.15
N SER A 384 -15.59 -3.99 30.87
CA SER A 384 -16.08 -5.24 31.48
C SER A 384 -15.43 -6.49 30.90
N GLY A 385 -14.74 -6.37 29.75
CA GLY A 385 -14.18 -7.50 28.99
C GLY A 385 -15.24 -8.36 28.31
N GLU A 386 -16.49 -7.90 28.25
CA GLU A 386 -17.56 -8.57 27.51
C GLU A 386 -17.31 -8.56 26.00
N ASP A 387 -17.84 -9.60 25.34
CA ASP A 387 -17.80 -9.66 23.89
C ASP A 387 -18.75 -8.63 23.27
N PHE A 388 -18.19 -7.49 22.87
CA PHE A 388 -18.96 -6.38 22.27
C PHE A 388 -19.86 -6.83 21.10
N HIS A 389 -19.39 -7.76 20.26
CA HIS A 389 -20.20 -8.25 19.16
C HIS A 389 -21.34 -9.16 19.63
N ALA A 390 -21.13 -9.92 20.68
CA ALA A 390 -22.19 -10.71 21.30
C ALA A 390 -23.21 -9.82 22.00
N SER A 391 -22.78 -8.77 22.72
CA SER A 391 -23.65 -7.78 23.33
C SER A 391 -24.53 -7.06 22.30
N THR A 392 -23.91 -6.63 21.17
CA THR A 392 -24.69 -6.07 20.05
C THR A 392 -25.67 -7.08 19.47
N ALA A 393 -25.26 -8.34 19.28
CA ALA A 393 -26.15 -9.39 18.78
C ALA A 393 -27.36 -9.62 19.70
N SER A 394 -27.12 -9.70 21.02
CA SER A 394 -28.19 -9.82 22.03
C SER A 394 -29.25 -8.71 21.87
N ARG A 395 -28.81 -7.47 21.70
CA ARG A 395 -29.70 -6.30 21.52
C ARG A 395 -30.42 -6.33 20.17
N VAL A 396 -29.70 -6.55 19.06
CA VAL A 396 -30.24 -6.52 17.70
C VAL A 396 -31.24 -7.64 17.47
N PHE A 397 -30.95 -8.83 17.99
CA PHE A 397 -31.83 -10.01 17.81
C PHE A 397 -32.84 -10.19 18.93
N GLY A 398 -32.70 -9.44 20.05
CA GLY A 398 -33.60 -9.52 21.18
C GLY A 398 -33.51 -10.83 21.95
N VAL A 399 -32.33 -11.41 22.06
CA VAL A 399 -32.04 -12.67 22.74
C VAL A 399 -31.11 -12.46 23.93
N PRO A 400 -31.17 -13.26 25.01
CA PRO A 400 -30.18 -13.24 26.07
C PRO A 400 -28.77 -13.49 25.56
N MET A 401 -27.74 -12.99 26.25
CA MET A 401 -26.33 -13.15 25.88
C MET A 401 -25.93 -14.63 25.67
N ASP A 402 -26.43 -15.51 26.53
CA ASP A 402 -26.14 -16.94 26.49
C ASP A 402 -26.77 -17.67 25.28
N ASP A 403 -27.77 -17.06 24.66
CA ASP A 403 -28.48 -17.60 23.51
C ASP A 403 -27.92 -17.03 22.18
N VAL A 404 -26.88 -16.18 22.24
CA VAL A 404 -26.25 -15.60 21.04
C VAL A 404 -25.46 -16.66 20.30
N THR A 405 -25.93 -17.03 19.11
CA THR A 405 -25.24 -17.98 18.25
C THR A 405 -24.00 -17.36 17.56
N PRO A 406 -23.00 -18.16 17.14
CA PRO A 406 -21.87 -17.68 16.36
C PRO A 406 -22.28 -16.91 15.10
N GLN A 407 -23.40 -17.30 14.47
CA GLN A 407 -23.94 -16.64 13.29
C GLN A 407 -24.51 -15.25 13.63
N MET A 408 -25.26 -15.11 14.74
CA MET A 408 -25.77 -13.83 15.24
C MET A 408 -24.60 -12.90 15.57
N ARG A 409 -23.58 -13.40 16.27
CA ARG A 409 -22.36 -12.65 16.59
C ARG A 409 -21.63 -12.16 15.34
N SER A 410 -21.50 -13.01 14.31
CA SER A 410 -20.88 -12.64 13.04
C SER A 410 -21.67 -11.54 12.30
N ARG A 411 -23.00 -11.62 12.33
CA ARG A 411 -23.87 -10.57 11.76
C ARG A 411 -23.75 -9.26 12.53
N ALA A 412 -23.75 -9.30 13.86
CA ALA A 412 -23.54 -8.12 14.69
C ALA A 412 -22.17 -7.48 14.48
N LYS A 413 -21.14 -8.29 14.24
CA LYS A 413 -19.82 -7.79 13.86
C LYS A 413 -19.89 -6.96 12.55
N ALA A 414 -20.62 -7.42 11.54
CA ALA A 414 -20.83 -6.69 10.30
C ALA A 414 -21.61 -5.37 10.52
N VAL A 415 -22.61 -5.37 11.44
CA VAL A 415 -23.33 -4.15 11.84
C VAL A 415 -22.39 -3.13 12.49
N ASN A 416 -21.62 -3.57 13.48
CA ASN A 416 -20.73 -2.70 14.26
C ASN A 416 -19.69 -2.01 13.34
N PHE A 417 -19.05 -2.79 12.47
CA PHE A 417 -18.12 -2.21 11.48
C PHE A 417 -18.83 -1.36 10.43
N GLY A 418 -20.01 -1.78 9.98
CA GLY A 418 -20.82 -1.01 9.03
C GLY A 418 -21.13 0.39 9.55
N ILE A 419 -21.50 0.52 10.81
CA ILE A 419 -21.78 1.81 11.46
C ILE A 419 -20.53 2.68 11.50
N VAL A 420 -19.41 2.13 11.93
CA VAL A 420 -18.13 2.86 12.01
C VAL A 420 -17.70 3.41 10.63
N TYR A 421 -17.96 2.65 9.58
CA TYR A 421 -17.64 3.06 8.20
C TYR A 421 -18.78 3.80 7.49
N GLY A 422 -19.78 4.28 8.24
CA GLY A 422 -20.88 5.09 7.68
C GLY A 422 -21.85 4.32 6.79
N GLN A 423 -21.95 2.99 6.96
CA GLN A 423 -22.90 2.18 6.21
C GLN A 423 -24.33 2.57 6.56
N GLN A 424 -25.12 2.93 5.55
CA GLN A 424 -26.52 3.28 5.68
C GLN A 424 -27.41 2.05 5.90
N ALA A 425 -28.63 2.26 6.40
CA ALA A 425 -29.61 1.19 6.66
C ALA A 425 -29.85 0.26 5.46
N TYR A 426 -29.79 0.77 4.23
CA TYR A 426 -29.88 -0.04 3.01
C TYR A 426 -28.70 -1.00 2.86
N GLY A 427 -27.48 -0.53 3.03
CA GLY A 427 -26.29 -1.38 2.97
C GLY A 427 -26.28 -2.47 4.04
N LEU A 428 -26.76 -2.14 5.26
CA LEU A 428 -26.95 -3.10 6.34
C LEU A 428 -28.00 -4.16 6.00
N SER A 429 -29.13 -3.77 5.38
CA SER A 429 -30.17 -4.70 4.97
C SER A 429 -29.64 -5.76 3.99
N GLN A 430 -28.79 -5.33 3.06
CA GLN A 430 -28.18 -6.23 2.09
C GLN A 430 -27.15 -7.18 2.75
N SER A 431 -26.28 -6.66 3.62
CA SER A 431 -25.25 -7.47 4.28
C SER A 431 -25.82 -8.46 5.31
N LEU A 432 -26.95 -8.14 5.92
CA LEU A 432 -27.58 -8.97 6.94
C LEU A 432 -28.67 -9.89 6.37
N HIS A 433 -29.06 -9.72 5.10
CA HIS A 433 -30.22 -10.37 4.48
C HIS A 433 -31.52 -10.15 5.30
N ILE A 434 -31.71 -8.93 5.80
CA ILE A 434 -32.89 -8.51 6.57
C ILE A 434 -33.65 -7.46 5.74
N PRO A 435 -35.00 -7.51 5.66
CA PRO A 435 -35.78 -6.52 4.95
C PRO A 435 -35.48 -5.10 5.44
N PHE A 436 -35.26 -4.17 4.50
CA PHE A 436 -34.93 -2.76 4.78
C PHE A 436 -35.90 -2.08 5.77
N VAL A 437 -37.19 -2.35 5.64
CA VAL A 437 -38.24 -1.81 6.52
C VAL A 437 -38.00 -2.16 8.00
N ARG A 438 -37.42 -3.33 8.27
CA ARG A 438 -37.16 -3.75 9.66
C ARG A 438 -35.96 -3.03 10.27
N ILE A 439 -35.00 -2.64 9.46
CA ILE A 439 -33.82 -1.87 9.91
C ILE A 439 -34.17 -0.39 10.09
N SER A 440 -34.97 0.19 9.19
CA SER A 440 -35.36 1.61 9.25
C SER A 440 -36.30 1.94 10.44
N MET A 441 -36.89 0.94 11.09
CA MET A 441 -37.76 1.13 12.27
C MET A 441 -37.00 1.03 13.60
N THR A 442 -35.73 0.54 13.59
CA THR A 442 -34.92 0.30 14.78
C THR A 442 -33.77 1.30 14.97
N TRP A 443 -33.67 2.27 14.07
CA TRP A 443 -32.61 3.32 14.06
C TRP A 443 -33.20 4.72 14.13
#